data_745d07e73b60d539760e80a84e43c359
#
_entry.id   745d07e73b60d539760e80a84e43c359
#
_cell.length_a   1.000
_cell.length_b   1.000
_cell.length_c   1.000
_cell.angle_alpha   90.00
_cell.angle_beta   90.00
_cell.angle_gamma   90.00
#
_symmetry.space_group_name_H-M   'P 1'
#
loop_
_entity.id
_entity.type
_entity.pdbx_description
1 polymer ?
#
loop_
_entity_poly.entity_id
_entity_poly.type
_entity_poly.pdbx_seq_one_letter_code
_entity_poly.pdbx_strand_id
1 'polypeptide(L)'
;EITPLQDEALAEYRARDDGRLEQVDALLARLSWVIHECAAYNHQPAPFMGNLPEASAQDVHYITQQEAALQETLRQAETLEKRSGEYRGQLMRLQVAQSQLKPWLSFDLPMEQMHNTRRVAHFLGTVKAAELQQCQEKWASLPVVVEQLSAEHDTAAVWICAHQSAREQVAADLRD
;
A
#
# COMPACT_ATOMS: atom_id res chain seq x y z
N GLU A 1 -19.97 -2.17 -40.14
CA GLU A 1 -18.82 -1.36 -40.55
C GLU A 1 -19.34 -0.11 -41.26
N ILE A 2 -19.20 1.07 -40.67
CA ILE A 2 -19.72 2.34 -41.27
C ILE A 2 -18.55 2.90 -42.10
N THR A 3 -18.74 2.89 -43.42
CA THR A 3 -17.73 3.46 -44.32
C THR A 3 -17.85 4.99 -44.30
N PRO A 4 -16.74 5.74 -44.00
CA PRO A 4 -16.80 7.19 -44.00
C PRO A 4 -17.13 7.73 -45.39
N LEU A 5 -18.07 8.64 -45.46
CA LEU A 5 -18.44 9.36 -46.68
C LEU A 5 -17.25 10.19 -47.17
N GLN A 6 -16.71 9.83 -48.33
CA GLN A 6 -15.55 10.52 -48.95
C GLN A 6 -15.96 11.60 -49.98
N ASP A 7 -17.24 11.76 -50.24
CA ASP A 7 -17.75 12.69 -51.23
C ASP A 7 -17.67 14.15 -50.69
N GLU A 8 -17.02 15.00 -51.46
CA GLU A 8 -16.78 16.39 -51.12
C GLU A 8 -18.10 17.19 -51.05
N ALA A 9 -19.12 16.79 -51.82
CA ALA A 9 -20.46 17.38 -51.79
C ALA A 9 -21.21 17.14 -50.46
N LEU A 10 -20.81 16.12 -49.69
CA LEU A 10 -21.39 15.75 -48.41
C LEU A 10 -20.48 16.15 -47.19
N ALA A 11 -19.43 16.92 -47.46
CA ALA A 11 -18.48 17.33 -46.41
C ALA A 11 -19.15 18.11 -45.27
N GLU A 12 -20.20 18.88 -45.57
CA GLU A 12 -20.99 19.64 -44.58
C GLU A 12 -21.83 18.75 -43.64
N TYR A 13 -22.13 17.51 -44.08
CA TYR A 13 -22.85 16.50 -43.27
C TYR A 13 -21.93 15.54 -42.54
N ARG A 14 -20.60 15.69 -42.68
CA ARG A 14 -19.68 14.94 -41.85
C ARG A 14 -19.88 15.36 -40.42
N ALA A 15 -20.14 14.38 -39.54
CA ALA A 15 -20.13 14.61 -38.11
C ALA A 15 -18.77 15.24 -37.74
N ARG A 16 -18.76 16.50 -37.33
CA ARG A 16 -17.59 17.11 -36.75
C ARG A 16 -17.41 16.44 -35.40
N ASP A 17 -16.40 15.63 -35.29
CA ASP A 17 -15.94 15.17 -33.98
C ASP A 17 -15.33 16.39 -33.28
N ASP A 18 -16.15 17.05 -32.48
CA ASP A 18 -15.76 18.21 -31.67
C ASP A 18 -15.20 17.80 -30.29
N GLY A 19 -14.92 16.51 -30.11
CA GLY A 19 -14.44 15.94 -28.84
C GLY A 19 -15.51 15.88 -27.72
N ARG A 20 -16.76 16.26 -28.03
CA ARG A 20 -17.84 16.23 -27.02
C ARG A 20 -18.20 14.81 -26.61
N LEU A 21 -18.14 13.87 -27.54
CA LEU A 21 -18.44 12.46 -27.25
C LEU A 21 -17.44 11.92 -26.24
N GLU A 22 -16.15 12.16 -26.45
CA GLU A 22 -15.09 11.75 -25.53
C GLU A 22 -15.24 12.41 -24.15
N GLN A 23 -15.65 13.68 -24.10
CA GLN A 23 -15.89 14.39 -22.84
C GLN A 23 -17.07 13.78 -22.07
N VAL A 24 -18.15 13.44 -22.77
CA VAL A 24 -19.33 12.81 -22.17
C VAL A 24 -18.98 11.41 -21.67
N ASP A 25 -18.26 10.62 -22.45
CA ASP A 25 -17.83 9.27 -22.05
C ASP A 25 -16.89 9.32 -20.83
N ALA A 26 -15.96 10.26 -20.79
CA ALA A 26 -15.10 10.47 -19.64
C ALA A 26 -15.89 10.87 -18.38
N LEU A 27 -16.89 11.73 -18.51
CA LEU A 27 -17.76 12.14 -17.41
C LEU A 27 -18.60 10.95 -16.91
N LEU A 28 -19.16 10.16 -17.81
CA LEU A 28 -19.92 8.95 -17.48
C LEU A 28 -19.05 7.92 -16.73
N ALA A 29 -17.82 7.72 -17.16
CA ALA A 29 -16.88 6.81 -16.49
C ALA A 29 -16.60 7.29 -15.07
N ARG A 30 -16.33 8.59 -14.86
CA ARG A 30 -16.10 9.19 -13.54
C ARG A 30 -17.32 9.07 -12.64
N LEU A 31 -18.52 9.36 -13.14
CA LEU A 31 -19.77 9.22 -12.40
C LEU A 31 -20.02 7.77 -11.99
N SER A 32 -19.84 6.84 -12.91
CA SER A 32 -20.02 5.41 -12.65
C SER A 32 -19.06 4.92 -11.58
N TRP A 33 -17.80 5.39 -11.60
CA TRP A 33 -16.82 5.08 -10.59
C TRP A 33 -17.25 5.62 -9.21
N VAL A 34 -17.64 6.91 -9.09
CA VAL A 34 -18.07 7.50 -7.81
C VAL A 34 -19.31 6.80 -7.26
N ILE A 35 -20.28 6.47 -8.12
CA ILE A 35 -21.48 5.71 -7.71
C ILE A 35 -21.08 4.34 -7.16
N HIS A 36 -20.14 3.66 -7.80
CA HIS A 36 -19.64 2.37 -7.34
C HIS A 36 -18.96 2.48 -5.96
N GLU A 37 -18.07 3.46 -5.78
CA GLU A 37 -17.40 3.70 -4.49
C GLU A 37 -18.41 4.06 -3.39
N CYS A 38 -19.39 4.91 -3.69
CA CYS A 38 -20.43 5.30 -2.76
C CYS A 38 -21.40 4.15 -2.42
N ALA A 39 -21.53 3.15 -3.29
CA ALA A 39 -22.44 2.01 -3.05
C ALA A 39 -22.08 1.24 -1.77
N ALA A 40 -20.80 1.19 -1.40
CA ALA A 40 -20.36 0.56 -0.15
C ALA A 40 -20.88 1.26 1.11
N TYR A 41 -21.22 2.55 1.00
CA TYR A 41 -21.74 3.38 2.10
C TYR A 41 -23.26 3.59 2.03
N ASN A 42 -23.89 3.16 0.93
CA ASN A 42 -25.33 3.27 0.75
C ASN A 42 -26.02 2.04 1.35
N HIS A 43 -26.67 2.23 2.48
CA HIS A 43 -27.43 1.17 3.17
C HIS A 43 -28.87 1.00 2.66
N GLN A 44 -29.26 1.72 1.61
CA GLN A 44 -30.59 1.54 1.02
C GLN A 44 -30.63 0.22 0.23
N PRO A 45 -31.65 -0.61 0.44
CA PRO A 45 -31.80 -1.85 -0.33
C PRO A 45 -31.94 -1.51 -1.81
N ALA A 46 -31.19 -2.20 -2.65
CA ALA A 46 -31.33 -2.09 -4.11
C ALA A 46 -32.78 -2.46 -4.49
N PRO A 47 -33.42 -1.72 -5.39
CA PRO A 47 -34.75 -2.06 -5.86
C PRO A 47 -34.75 -3.47 -6.46
N PHE A 48 -35.72 -4.29 -6.04
CA PHE A 48 -35.81 -5.72 -6.41
C PHE A 48 -35.94 -5.97 -7.92
N MET A 49 -36.44 -5.00 -8.66
CA MET A 49 -36.39 -4.96 -10.13
C MET A 49 -35.70 -3.66 -10.52
N GLY A 50 -34.62 -3.79 -11.28
CA GLY A 50 -33.85 -2.65 -11.77
C GLY A 50 -34.66 -1.79 -12.74
N ASN A 51 -35.62 -1.03 -12.23
CA ASN A 51 -36.22 0.04 -12.99
C ASN A 51 -35.12 1.12 -13.15
N LEU A 52 -34.63 1.26 -14.37
CA LEU A 52 -33.89 2.45 -14.74
C LEU A 52 -34.79 3.64 -14.42
N PRO A 53 -34.32 4.64 -13.68
CA PRO A 53 -35.12 5.83 -13.43
C PRO A 53 -35.49 6.47 -14.77
N GLU A 54 -36.77 6.68 -15.00
CA GLU A 54 -37.23 7.43 -16.16
C GLU A 54 -36.81 8.88 -16.00
N ALA A 55 -35.85 9.32 -16.81
CA ALA A 55 -35.41 10.72 -16.83
C ALA A 55 -36.35 11.55 -17.68
N SER A 56 -36.96 12.54 -17.08
CA SER A 56 -37.77 13.53 -17.81
C SER A 56 -36.87 14.58 -18.48
N ALA A 57 -37.40 15.29 -19.47
CA ALA A 57 -36.71 16.44 -20.09
C ALA A 57 -36.35 17.54 -19.04
N GLN A 58 -37.17 17.65 -17.98
CA GLN A 58 -36.90 18.59 -16.87
C GLN A 58 -35.69 18.15 -16.03
N ASP A 59 -35.52 16.85 -15.80
CA ASP A 59 -34.37 16.31 -15.07
C ASP A 59 -33.07 16.54 -15.85
N VAL A 60 -33.10 16.34 -17.15
CA VAL A 60 -31.94 16.62 -18.02
C VAL A 60 -31.55 18.10 -17.96
N HIS A 61 -32.55 18.99 -18.04
CA HIS A 61 -32.32 20.45 -17.95
C HIS A 61 -31.74 20.84 -16.57
N TYR A 62 -32.29 20.29 -15.50
CA TYR A 62 -31.80 20.49 -14.12
C TYR A 62 -30.35 20.04 -13.94
N ILE A 63 -30.01 18.85 -14.41
CA ILE A 63 -28.64 18.30 -14.35
C ILE A 63 -27.67 19.18 -15.14
N THR A 64 -28.08 19.65 -16.33
CA THR A 64 -27.24 20.53 -17.16
C THR A 64 -26.96 21.87 -16.46
N GLN A 65 -27.92 22.41 -15.73
CA GLN A 65 -27.70 23.63 -14.93
C GLN A 65 -26.76 23.42 -13.75
N GLN A 66 -26.65 22.19 -13.24
CA GLN A 66 -25.81 21.84 -12.09
C GLN A 66 -24.49 21.18 -12.48
N GLU A 67 -24.12 21.19 -13.75
CA GLU A 67 -22.91 20.51 -14.24
C GLU A 67 -21.65 20.95 -13.45
N ALA A 68 -21.48 22.24 -13.20
CA ALA A 68 -20.32 22.73 -12.46
C ALA A 68 -20.27 22.20 -11.01
N ALA A 69 -21.40 22.11 -10.32
CA ALA A 69 -21.47 21.56 -8.97
C ALA A 69 -21.20 20.05 -8.96
N LEU A 70 -21.68 19.35 -9.98
CA LEU A 70 -21.43 17.93 -10.17
C LEU A 70 -19.94 17.65 -10.41
N GLN A 71 -19.31 18.41 -11.29
CA GLN A 71 -17.86 18.27 -11.55
C GLN A 71 -17.02 18.57 -10.30
N GLU A 72 -17.42 19.58 -9.49
CA GLU A 72 -16.74 19.84 -8.22
C GLU A 72 -16.89 18.69 -7.24
N THR A 73 -18.07 18.09 -7.15
CA THR A 73 -18.32 16.92 -6.29
C THR A 73 -17.48 15.73 -6.73
N LEU A 74 -17.38 15.47 -8.03
CA LEU A 74 -16.52 14.43 -8.60
C LEU A 74 -15.05 14.65 -8.24
N ARG A 75 -14.57 15.88 -8.39
CA ARG A 75 -13.18 16.24 -8.04
C ARG A 75 -12.89 16.05 -6.56
N GLN A 76 -13.84 16.38 -5.69
CA GLN A 76 -13.71 16.14 -4.24
C GLN A 76 -13.66 14.63 -3.93
N ALA A 77 -14.51 13.83 -4.55
CA ALA A 77 -14.52 12.38 -4.40
C ALA A 77 -13.18 11.75 -4.83
N GLU A 78 -12.65 12.14 -5.99
CA GLU A 78 -11.34 11.70 -6.48
C GLU A 78 -10.20 12.09 -5.53
N THR A 79 -10.27 13.32 -4.99
CA THR A 79 -9.27 13.80 -4.02
C THR A 79 -9.32 13.00 -2.72
N LEU A 80 -10.51 12.67 -2.23
CA LEU A 80 -10.70 11.87 -1.03
C LEU A 80 -10.20 10.44 -1.23
N GLU A 81 -10.50 9.81 -2.37
CA GLU A 81 -10.00 8.46 -2.65
C GLU A 81 -8.49 8.42 -2.77
N LYS A 82 -7.88 9.40 -3.44
CA LYS A 82 -6.42 9.52 -3.49
C LYS A 82 -5.81 9.60 -2.09
N ARG A 83 -6.36 10.46 -1.21
CA ARG A 83 -5.91 10.58 0.18
C ARG A 83 -6.11 9.28 0.97
N SER A 84 -7.26 8.62 0.77
CA SER A 84 -7.55 7.32 1.38
C SER A 84 -6.50 6.28 0.99
N GLY A 85 -6.15 6.19 -0.29
CA GLY A 85 -5.10 5.31 -0.79
C GLY A 85 -3.72 5.63 -0.20
N GLU A 86 -3.37 6.92 -0.08
CA GLU A 86 -2.13 7.37 0.54
C GLU A 86 -2.06 6.96 2.02
N TYR A 87 -3.15 7.16 2.78
CA TYR A 87 -3.22 6.76 4.19
C TYR A 87 -3.19 5.25 4.39
N ARG A 88 -3.88 4.48 3.54
CA ARG A 88 -3.79 3.01 3.55
C ARG A 88 -2.35 2.54 3.33
N GLY A 89 -1.65 3.16 2.38
CA GLY A 89 -0.23 2.88 2.13
C GLY A 89 0.67 3.24 3.32
N GLN A 90 0.44 4.38 3.97
CA GLN A 90 1.17 4.77 5.18
C GLN A 90 0.90 3.80 6.34
N LEU A 91 -0.35 3.44 6.56
CA LEU A 91 -0.75 2.49 7.60
C LEU A 91 -0.03 1.14 7.42
N MET A 92 -0.02 0.61 6.19
CA MET A 92 0.67 -0.64 5.89
C MET A 92 2.18 -0.55 6.18
N ARG A 93 2.84 0.55 5.79
CA ARG A 93 4.26 0.77 6.10
C ARG A 93 4.53 0.83 7.60
N LEU A 94 3.68 1.53 8.35
CA LEU A 94 3.80 1.63 9.80
C LEU A 94 3.55 0.29 10.49
N GLN A 95 2.61 -0.50 10.02
CA GLN A 95 2.36 -1.85 10.54
C GLN A 95 3.56 -2.78 10.30
N VAL A 96 4.17 -2.71 9.11
CA VAL A 96 5.39 -3.48 8.82
C VAL A 96 6.54 -3.03 9.74
N ALA A 97 6.75 -1.72 9.87
CA ALA A 97 7.79 -1.19 10.76
C ALA A 97 7.54 -1.59 12.23
N GLN A 98 6.29 -1.51 12.69
CA GLN A 98 5.92 -1.97 14.03
C GLN A 98 6.22 -3.45 14.23
N SER A 99 5.87 -4.29 13.27
CA SER A 99 6.15 -5.74 13.33
C SER A 99 7.66 -6.02 13.36
N GLN A 100 8.45 -5.25 12.61
CA GLN A 100 9.91 -5.38 12.62
C GLN A 100 10.55 -4.92 13.93
N LEU A 101 9.95 -3.93 14.60
CA LEU A 101 10.47 -3.40 15.87
C LEU A 101 9.99 -4.19 17.10
N LYS A 102 8.85 -4.86 17.00
CA LYS A 102 8.25 -5.62 18.11
C LYS A 102 9.21 -6.61 18.80
N PRO A 103 10.02 -7.40 18.08
CA PRO A 103 10.96 -8.34 18.68
C PRO A 103 12.04 -7.67 19.55
N TRP A 104 12.29 -6.36 19.36
CA TRP A 104 13.33 -5.58 20.05
C TRP A 104 12.82 -4.81 21.27
N LEU A 105 11.52 -4.89 21.59
CA LEU A 105 10.93 -4.13 22.72
C LEU A 105 11.49 -4.53 24.09
N SER A 106 11.99 -5.76 24.22
CA SER A 106 12.61 -6.25 25.45
C SER A 106 14.09 -5.88 25.61
N PHE A 107 14.64 -5.16 24.62
CA PHE A 107 16.03 -4.75 24.65
C PHE A 107 16.20 -3.45 25.46
N ASP A 108 16.82 -3.56 26.64
CA ASP A 108 16.93 -2.47 27.63
C ASP A 108 18.00 -1.43 27.30
N LEU A 109 18.88 -1.72 26.33
CA LEU A 109 19.95 -0.80 25.96
C LEU A 109 19.51 0.12 24.81
N PRO A 110 19.78 1.43 24.89
CA PRO A 110 19.57 2.34 23.79
C PRO A 110 20.40 1.92 22.56
N MET A 111 19.75 1.80 21.39
CA MET A 111 20.42 1.37 20.17
C MET A 111 21.60 2.27 19.77
N GLU A 112 21.53 3.55 20.13
CA GLU A 112 22.60 4.54 19.91
C GLU A 112 23.88 4.23 20.68
N GLN A 113 23.79 3.46 21.75
CA GLN A 113 24.94 3.03 22.54
C GLN A 113 25.58 1.73 22.05
N MET A 114 24.93 1.06 21.11
CA MET A 114 25.37 -0.19 20.49
C MET A 114 26.41 0.07 19.39
N HIS A 115 27.61 0.35 19.77
CA HIS A 115 28.73 0.47 18.83
C HIS A 115 29.86 -0.50 19.18
N ASN A 116 30.52 -0.97 18.14
CA ASN A 116 31.68 -1.83 18.31
C ASN A 116 32.81 -1.10 19.06
N THR A 117 33.37 -1.77 20.01
CA THR A 117 34.52 -1.26 20.78
C THR A 117 35.82 -1.90 20.28
N ARG A 118 36.96 -1.50 20.88
CA ARG A 118 38.25 -2.14 20.56
C ARG A 118 38.28 -3.66 20.84
N ARG A 119 37.45 -4.13 21.79
CA ARG A 119 37.49 -5.50 22.27
C ARG A 119 36.20 -6.29 21.93
N VAL A 120 35.10 -5.63 21.75
CA VAL A 120 33.79 -6.27 21.59
C VAL A 120 33.13 -5.79 20.31
N ALA A 121 32.61 -6.76 19.53
CA ALA A 121 31.73 -6.54 18.42
C ALA A 121 30.32 -6.95 18.83
N HIS A 122 29.33 -6.16 18.42
CA HIS A 122 27.92 -6.40 18.65
C HIS A 122 27.21 -6.74 17.34
N PHE A 123 26.34 -7.73 17.41
CA PHE A 123 25.45 -8.11 16.31
C PHE A 123 24.03 -8.17 16.85
N LEU A 124 23.09 -7.64 16.08
CA LEU A 124 21.65 -7.75 16.31
C LEU A 124 21.02 -8.38 15.08
N GLY A 125 20.17 -9.33 15.27
CA GLY A 125 19.52 -9.99 14.16
C GLY A 125 18.38 -10.89 14.61
N THR A 126 17.65 -11.40 13.64
CA THR A 126 16.65 -12.43 13.83
C THR A 126 17.14 -13.70 13.18
N VAL A 127 17.05 -14.82 13.90
CA VAL A 127 17.45 -16.14 13.44
C VAL A 127 16.32 -17.14 13.66
N LYS A 128 16.30 -18.23 12.92
CA LYS A 128 15.38 -19.33 13.24
C LYS A 128 15.81 -20.01 14.53
N ALA A 129 14.84 -20.41 15.36
CA ALA A 129 15.11 -21.02 16.65
C ALA A 129 16.02 -22.27 16.54
N ALA A 130 15.83 -23.10 15.51
CA ALA A 130 16.66 -24.26 15.25
C ALA A 130 18.10 -23.90 14.87
N GLU A 131 18.30 -22.85 14.09
CA GLU A 131 19.62 -22.36 13.68
C GLU A 131 20.35 -21.71 14.85
N LEU A 132 19.64 -21.02 15.76
CA LEU A 132 20.21 -20.41 16.94
C LEU A 132 20.93 -21.45 17.84
N GLN A 133 20.30 -22.60 18.07
CA GLN A 133 20.89 -23.65 18.86
C GLN A 133 22.18 -24.19 18.21
N GLN A 134 22.17 -24.40 16.91
CA GLN A 134 23.36 -24.83 16.17
C GLN A 134 24.50 -23.80 16.24
N CYS A 135 24.16 -22.51 16.11
CA CYS A 135 25.14 -21.43 16.27
C CYS A 135 25.71 -21.38 17.69
N GLN A 136 24.89 -21.53 18.72
CA GLN A 136 25.36 -21.56 20.11
C GLN A 136 26.32 -22.73 20.37
N GLU A 137 26.02 -23.93 19.87
CA GLU A 137 26.91 -25.10 19.94
C GLU A 137 28.23 -24.84 19.21
N LYS A 138 28.18 -24.24 18.02
CA LYS A 138 29.35 -23.92 17.20
C LYS A 138 30.24 -22.87 17.88
N TRP A 139 29.64 -21.91 18.58
CA TRP A 139 30.37 -20.85 19.27
C TRP A 139 30.72 -21.15 20.73
N ALA A 140 30.37 -22.33 21.24
CA ALA A 140 30.63 -22.68 22.65
C ALA A 140 32.12 -22.59 23.07
N SER A 141 33.04 -22.75 22.12
CA SER A 141 34.49 -22.59 22.33
C SER A 141 35.04 -21.19 22.06
N LEU A 142 34.21 -20.29 21.56
CA LEU A 142 34.60 -18.93 21.21
C LEU A 142 34.19 -17.96 22.31
N PRO A 143 34.90 -16.82 22.44
CA PRO A 143 34.53 -15.76 23.40
C PRO A 143 33.32 -14.96 22.84
N VAL A 144 32.16 -15.60 22.85
CA VAL A 144 30.88 -15.08 22.32
C VAL A 144 29.80 -15.30 23.37
N VAL A 145 28.99 -14.30 23.58
CA VAL A 145 27.78 -14.37 24.41
C VAL A 145 26.58 -14.11 23.50
N VAL A 146 25.58 -14.96 23.59
CA VAL A 146 24.33 -14.86 22.84
C VAL A 146 23.19 -14.67 23.82
N GLU A 147 22.46 -13.59 23.68
CA GLU A 147 21.25 -13.31 24.44
C GLU A 147 20.04 -13.34 23.51
N GLN A 148 19.07 -14.14 23.85
CA GLN A 148 17.80 -14.20 23.15
C GLN A 148 16.85 -13.18 23.76
N LEU A 149 16.48 -12.16 23.00
CA LEU A 149 15.63 -11.07 23.43
C LEU A 149 14.14 -11.41 23.35
N SER A 150 13.75 -12.08 22.27
CA SER A 150 12.38 -12.55 22.09
C SER A 150 12.35 -13.80 21.23
N ALA A 151 11.24 -14.54 21.30
CA ALA A 151 10.94 -15.63 20.40
C ALA A 151 9.48 -15.52 19.95
N GLU A 152 9.24 -15.47 18.67
CA GLU A 152 7.90 -15.55 18.08
C GLU A 152 7.89 -16.67 17.02
N HIS A 153 7.02 -17.67 17.24
CA HIS A 153 6.90 -18.84 16.37
C HIS A 153 8.25 -19.55 16.21
N ASP A 154 8.82 -19.53 15.01
CA ASP A 154 10.09 -20.18 14.68
C ASP A 154 11.26 -19.18 14.58
N THR A 155 11.07 -17.93 14.95
CA THR A 155 12.07 -16.86 14.83
C THR A 155 12.40 -16.28 16.20
N ALA A 156 13.69 -16.15 16.50
CA ALA A 156 14.21 -15.52 17.71
C ALA A 156 14.96 -14.23 17.35
N ALA A 157 14.69 -13.16 18.08
CA ALA A 157 15.54 -11.97 18.06
C ALA A 157 16.69 -12.17 19.03
N VAL A 158 17.91 -11.93 18.57
CA VAL A 158 19.12 -12.22 19.33
C VAL A 158 20.06 -11.02 19.35
N TRP A 159 20.70 -10.83 20.49
CA TRP A 159 21.85 -9.97 20.66
C TRP A 159 23.08 -10.81 20.90
N ILE A 160 24.12 -10.60 20.09
CA ILE A 160 25.36 -11.35 20.13
C ILE A 160 26.49 -10.40 20.45
N CYS A 161 27.23 -10.69 21.52
CA CYS A 161 28.46 -10.01 21.90
C CYS A 161 29.62 -10.93 21.62
N ALA A 162 30.50 -10.56 20.70
CA ALA A 162 31.69 -11.33 20.37
C ALA A 162 32.98 -10.54 20.68
N HIS A 163 33.99 -11.18 21.23
CA HIS A 163 35.32 -10.58 21.30
C HIS A 163 35.84 -10.35 19.86
N GLN A 164 36.63 -9.32 19.64
CA GLN A 164 37.12 -8.95 18.29
C GLN A 164 37.85 -10.09 17.57
N SER A 165 38.50 -11.02 18.30
CA SER A 165 39.15 -12.19 17.70
C SER A 165 38.15 -13.19 17.07
N ALA A 166 36.91 -13.20 17.52
CA ALA A 166 35.87 -14.09 16.99
C ALA A 166 34.93 -13.39 16.00
N ARG A 167 35.09 -12.08 15.80
CA ARG A 167 34.18 -11.24 15.00
C ARG A 167 33.96 -11.76 13.58
N GLU A 168 35.06 -12.07 12.88
CA GLU A 168 34.99 -12.48 11.47
C GLU A 168 34.29 -13.82 11.32
N GLN A 169 34.56 -14.77 12.23
CA GLN A 169 33.93 -16.06 12.24
C GLN A 169 32.43 -15.96 12.52
N VAL A 170 32.04 -15.21 13.56
CA VAL A 170 30.62 -14.97 13.88
C VAL A 170 29.91 -14.27 12.73
N ALA A 171 30.55 -13.27 12.12
CA ALA A 171 29.98 -12.57 10.99
C ALA A 171 29.82 -13.44 9.73
N ALA A 172 30.69 -14.42 9.53
CA ALA A 172 30.56 -15.40 8.45
C ALA A 172 29.39 -16.37 8.73
N ASP A 173 29.35 -16.92 9.94
CA ASP A 173 28.30 -17.86 10.37
C ASP A 173 26.88 -17.26 10.37
N LEU A 174 26.74 -15.96 10.48
CA LEU A 174 25.45 -15.24 10.43
C LEU A 174 25.00 -14.89 8.99
N ARG A 175 25.85 -15.11 7.99
CA ARG A 175 25.50 -14.83 6.59
C ARG A 175 25.02 -16.09 5.82
N ASP A 176 25.40 -17.25 6.29
CA ASP A 176 25.02 -18.54 5.74
C ASP A 176 23.64 -18.98 6.25
#